data_73894911b9f4c9dd4b6063c5b4119ef4
#
_entry.id   73894911b9f4c9dd4b6063c5b4119ef4
#
_cell.length_a   1.000
_cell.length_b   1.000
_cell.length_c   1.000
_cell.angle_alpha   90.00
_cell.angle_beta   90.00
_cell.angle_gamma   90.00
#
_symmetry.space_group_name_H-M   'P 1'
#
loop_
_entity.id
_entity.type
_entity.pdbx_description
1 polymer ?
#
loop_
_entity_poly.entity_id
_entity_poly.type
_entity_poly.pdbx_seq_one_letter_code
_entity_poly.pdbx_strand_id
1 'polypeptide(L)'
;YVRPEQRAAGWNRDRIVAAINALGVPCYQGSCSEVYMEKAFDGTGWRPAAPLPTAHALGTTSVMFLVHPTLTQAEVDTTCTAIAQVMQQATAA
;
A
#
# COMPACT_ATOMS: atom_id res chain seq x y z
N TYR A 1 0.20 -5.87 3.36
CA TYR A 1 -1.11 -5.79 2.66
C TYR A 1 -2.21 -5.44 3.65
N VAL A 2 -3.06 -4.48 3.29
CA VAL A 2 -4.19 -4.06 4.11
C VAL A 2 -5.45 -4.80 3.65
N ARG A 3 -5.89 -5.76 4.42
CA ARG A 3 -7.04 -6.62 4.06
C ARG A 3 -8.34 -5.82 4.03
N PRO A 4 -9.09 -5.80 2.90
CA PRO A 4 -10.32 -5.04 2.78
C PRO A 4 -11.37 -5.39 3.83
N GLU A 5 -11.50 -6.67 4.15
CA GLU A 5 -12.47 -7.21 5.10
C GLU A 5 -12.22 -6.83 6.57
N GLN A 6 -11.01 -6.38 6.88
CA GLN A 6 -10.61 -5.98 8.23
C GLN A 6 -10.62 -4.46 8.44
N ARG A 7 -10.98 -3.70 7.43
CA ARG A 7 -10.98 -2.23 7.52
C ARG A 7 -12.27 -1.71 8.13
N ALA A 8 -12.14 -0.68 8.95
CA ALA A 8 -13.28 0.09 9.44
C ALA A 8 -13.96 0.84 8.29
N ALA A 9 -15.23 1.19 8.49
CA ALA A 9 -16.01 1.93 7.51
C ALA A 9 -15.33 3.24 7.12
N GLY A 10 -15.29 3.52 5.83
CA GLY A 10 -14.64 4.73 5.27
C GLY A 10 -13.13 4.69 5.19
N TRP A 11 -12.49 3.58 5.57
CA TRP A 11 -11.05 3.40 5.41
C TRP A 11 -10.74 2.53 4.18
N ASN A 12 -9.73 2.96 3.42
CA ASN A 12 -9.14 2.23 2.33
C ASN A 12 -7.61 2.34 2.40
N ARG A 13 -6.89 1.61 1.56
CA ARG A 13 -5.44 1.64 1.50
C ARG A 13 -4.89 3.06 1.33
N ASP A 14 -5.47 3.85 0.44
CA ASP A 14 -4.97 5.19 0.14
C ASP A 14 -5.14 6.14 1.32
N ARG A 15 -6.24 6.03 2.05
CA ARG A 15 -6.45 6.78 3.29
C ARG A 15 -5.45 6.38 4.37
N ILE A 16 -5.13 5.10 4.50
CA ILE A 16 -4.11 4.61 5.43
C ILE A 16 -2.74 5.20 5.08
N VAL A 17 -2.34 5.14 3.81
CA VAL A 17 -1.09 5.74 3.32
C VAL A 17 -1.04 7.24 3.62
N ALA A 18 -2.11 7.97 3.32
CA ALA A 18 -2.18 9.40 3.59
C ALA A 18 -2.08 9.72 5.09
N ALA A 19 -2.75 8.95 5.94
CA ALA A 19 -2.72 9.15 7.39
C ALA A 19 -1.33 8.89 7.98
N ILE A 20 -0.63 7.87 7.53
CA ILE A 20 0.74 7.57 7.97
C ILE A 20 1.70 8.68 7.51
N ASN A 21 1.60 9.13 6.26
CA ASN A 21 2.41 10.26 5.76
C ASN A 21 2.14 11.55 6.55
N ALA A 22 0.91 11.80 6.97
CA ALA A 22 0.56 12.96 7.79
C ALA A 22 1.24 12.95 9.17
N LEU A 23 1.67 11.80 9.66
CA LEU A 23 2.47 11.64 10.87
C LEU A 23 3.99 11.79 10.62
N GLY A 24 4.39 12.16 9.40
CA GLY A 24 5.80 12.39 9.04
C GLY A 24 6.57 11.12 8.69
N VAL A 25 5.90 9.99 8.50
CA VAL A 25 6.53 8.72 8.12
C VAL A 25 6.31 8.45 6.63
N PRO A 26 7.37 8.28 5.82
CA PRO A 26 7.24 7.93 4.41
C PRO A 26 6.52 6.60 4.22
N CYS A 27 5.42 6.63 3.49
CA CYS A 27 4.57 5.47 3.21
C CYS A 27 4.02 5.59 1.79
N TYR A 28 4.00 4.50 1.06
CA TYR A 28 3.66 4.46 -0.36
C TYR A 28 2.70 3.33 -0.67
N GLN A 29 2.10 3.38 -1.84
CA GLN A 29 1.12 2.40 -2.31
C GLN A 29 1.71 1.03 -2.69
N GLY A 30 3.03 0.87 -2.64
CA GLY A 30 3.71 -0.31 -3.11
C GLY A 30 4.08 -0.22 -4.60
N SER A 31 4.63 -1.29 -5.13
CA SER A 31 5.02 -1.37 -6.54
C SER A 31 3.84 -1.69 -7.45
N CYS A 32 3.99 -1.40 -8.74
CA CYS A 32 2.99 -1.71 -9.76
C CYS A 32 2.82 -3.23 -9.88
N SER A 33 1.66 -3.75 -9.52
CA SER A 33 1.31 -5.18 -9.65
C SER A 33 0.71 -5.52 -11.02
N GLU A 34 0.17 -4.52 -11.72
CA GLU A 34 -0.48 -4.67 -13.01
C GLU A 34 0.35 -4.04 -14.14
N VAL A 35 1.62 -4.42 -14.22
CA VAL A 35 2.56 -3.93 -15.25
C VAL A 35 2.00 -4.09 -16.66
N TYR A 36 1.25 -5.14 -16.92
CA TYR A 36 0.62 -5.38 -18.22
C TYR A 36 -0.39 -4.30 -18.64
N MET A 37 -0.86 -3.46 -17.70
CA MET A 37 -1.76 -2.34 -17.99
C MET A 37 -1.02 -1.06 -18.41
N GLU A 38 0.31 -1.04 -18.32
CA GLU A 38 1.11 0.11 -18.73
C GLU A 38 0.97 0.40 -20.23
N LYS A 39 1.03 1.68 -20.60
CA LYS A 39 0.88 2.13 -21.99
C LYS A 39 1.88 1.48 -22.95
N ALA A 40 3.04 1.07 -22.47
CA ALA A 40 4.05 0.37 -23.25
C ALA A 40 3.52 -0.92 -23.91
N PHE A 41 2.48 -1.51 -23.35
CA PHE A 41 1.86 -2.74 -23.86
C PHE A 41 0.66 -2.50 -24.77
N ASP A 42 0.26 -1.25 -24.98
CA ASP A 42 -0.85 -0.93 -25.90
C ASP A 42 -0.52 -1.37 -27.31
N GLY A 43 -1.44 -2.15 -27.93
CA GLY A 43 -1.29 -2.61 -29.32
C GLY A 43 -0.24 -3.70 -29.53
N THR A 44 0.43 -4.22 -28.49
CA THR A 44 1.47 -5.27 -28.64
C THR A 44 0.90 -6.67 -28.79
N GLY A 45 -0.34 -6.91 -28.35
CA GLY A 45 -0.93 -8.26 -28.24
C GLY A 45 -0.43 -9.07 -27.04
N TRP A 46 0.43 -8.49 -26.19
CA TRP A 46 1.01 -9.19 -25.03
C TRP A 46 0.21 -9.02 -23.75
N ARG A 47 -0.73 -8.07 -23.74
CA ARG A 47 -1.61 -7.85 -22.60
C ARG A 47 -2.60 -9.00 -22.47
N PRO A 48 -2.84 -9.56 -21.25
CA PRO A 48 -3.90 -10.54 -21.04
C PRO A 48 -5.26 -10.01 -21.53
N ALA A 49 -6.10 -10.90 -22.07
CA ALA A 49 -7.44 -10.55 -22.55
C ALA A 49 -8.36 -10.04 -21.44
N ALA A 50 -8.13 -10.48 -20.20
CA ALA A 50 -8.85 -10.04 -19.02
C ALA A 50 -7.85 -9.66 -17.91
N PRO A 51 -8.20 -8.72 -17.01
CA PRO A 51 -7.37 -8.38 -15.85
C PRO A 51 -7.07 -9.63 -15.00
N LEU A 52 -5.87 -9.65 -14.42
CA LEU A 52 -5.44 -10.70 -13.50
C LEU A 52 -5.95 -10.37 -12.09
N PRO A 53 -6.90 -11.13 -11.52
CA PRO A 53 -7.59 -10.74 -10.29
C PRO A 53 -6.64 -10.58 -9.09
N THR A 54 -5.68 -11.50 -8.95
CA THR A 54 -4.70 -11.44 -7.84
C THR A 54 -3.79 -10.23 -7.98
N ALA A 55 -3.29 -9.93 -9.18
CA ALA A 55 -2.48 -8.74 -9.41
C ALA A 55 -3.24 -7.45 -9.09
N HIS A 56 -4.51 -7.36 -9.50
CA HIS A 56 -5.38 -6.23 -9.19
C HIS A 56 -5.60 -6.09 -7.68
N ALA A 57 -5.93 -7.18 -6.99
CA ALA A 57 -6.12 -7.19 -5.54
C ALA A 57 -4.88 -6.73 -4.79
N LEU A 58 -3.70 -7.21 -5.18
CA LEU A 58 -2.43 -6.77 -4.58
C LEU A 58 -2.15 -5.29 -4.84
N GLY A 59 -2.45 -4.80 -6.03
CA GLY A 59 -2.29 -3.39 -6.39
C GLY A 59 -3.15 -2.44 -5.56
N THR A 60 -4.30 -2.89 -5.09
CA THR A 60 -5.23 -2.08 -4.29
C THR A 60 -5.05 -2.23 -2.78
N THR A 61 -4.22 -3.17 -2.33
CA THR A 61 -4.03 -3.48 -0.90
C THR A 61 -2.59 -3.31 -0.42
N SER A 62 -1.62 -3.18 -1.33
CA SER A 62 -0.21 -3.06 -0.99
C SER A 62 0.13 -1.73 -0.34
N VAL A 63 0.98 -1.79 0.67
CA VAL A 63 1.58 -0.63 1.35
C VAL A 63 3.08 -0.87 1.45
N MET A 64 3.88 0.16 1.24
CA MET A 64 5.34 0.07 1.25
C MET A 64 5.94 1.11 2.17
N PHE A 65 6.97 0.70 2.92
CA PHE A 65 7.79 1.56 3.77
C PHE A 65 9.25 1.53 3.30
N LEU A 66 9.98 2.61 3.60
CA LEU A 66 11.40 2.66 3.35
C LEU A 66 12.16 1.83 4.41
N VAL A 67 13.03 0.96 3.95
CA VAL A 67 13.94 0.16 4.81
C VAL A 67 15.32 0.21 4.21
N HIS A 68 16.31 0.70 4.96
CA HIS A 68 17.70 0.75 4.54
C HIS A 68 18.65 0.67 5.75
N PRO A 69 19.94 0.30 5.53
CA PRO A 69 20.87 0.01 6.64
C PRO A 69 21.20 1.20 7.54
N THR A 70 20.95 2.43 7.08
CA THR A 70 21.26 3.65 7.84
C THR A 70 20.12 4.14 8.70
N LEU A 71 18.97 3.46 8.71
CA LEU A 71 17.88 3.77 9.63
C LEU A 71 18.33 3.56 11.08
N THR A 72 18.08 4.57 11.91
CA THR A 72 18.31 4.46 13.36
C THR A 72 17.15 3.70 14.02
N GLN A 73 17.40 3.17 15.22
CA GLN A 73 16.33 2.54 16.00
C GLN A 73 15.18 3.52 16.30
N ALA A 74 15.50 4.79 16.56
CA ALA A 74 14.49 5.83 16.79
C ALA A 74 13.57 6.03 15.57
N GLU A 75 14.13 6.00 14.35
CA GLU A 75 13.35 6.12 13.12
C GLU A 75 12.46 4.89 12.89
N VAL A 76 12.95 3.69 13.18
CA VAL A 76 12.16 2.45 13.13
C VAL A 76 11.01 2.50 14.15
N ASP A 77 11.29 2.92 15.38
CA ASP A 77 10.28 3.03 16.45
C ASP A 77 9.21 4.07 16.09
N THR A 78 9.61 5.20 15.52
CA THR A 78 8.68 6.24 15.03
C THR A 78 7.76 5.67 13.95
N THR A 79 8.30 4.93 13.00
CA THR A 79 7.53 4.26 11.94
C THR A 79 6.52 3.26 12.52
N CYS A 80 6.96 2.40 13.42
CA CYS A 80 6.09 1.40 14.07
C CYS A 80 4.96 2.07 14.88
N THR A 81 5.27 3.15 15.59
CA THR A 81 4.27 3.91 16.36
C THR A 81 3.22 4.53 15.44
N ALA A 82 3.64 5.16 14.35
CA ALA A 82 2.73 5.75 13.37
C ALA A 82 1.81 4.70 12.73
N ILE A 83 2.36 3.54 12.35
CA ILE A 83 1.59 2.42 11.81
C ILE A 83 0.54 1.97 12.84
N ALA A 84 0.94 1.72 14.07
CA ALA A 84 0.04 1.25 15.12
C ALA A 84 -1.11 2.24 15.36
N GLN A 85 -0.79 3.53 15.46
CA GLN A 85 -1.77 4.59 15.67
C GLN A 85 -2.81 4.64 14.55
N VAL A 86 -2.38 4.60 13.30
CA VAL A 86 -3.28 4.65 12.14
C VAL A 86 -4.10 3.37 12.04
N MET A 87 -3.47 2.21 12.24
CA MET A 87 -4.17 0.94 12.12
C MET A 87 -5.21 0.70 13.23
N GLN A 88 -5.03 1.24 14.43
CA GLN A 88 -6.06 1.24 15.46
C GLN A 88 -7.34 1.92 15.02
N GLN A 89 -7.25 2.97 14.20
CA GLN A 89 -8.40 3.68 13.66
C GLN A 89 -8.95 3.03 12.38
N ALA A 90 -8.07 2.47 11.58
CA ALA A 90 -8.38 1.93 10.26
C ALA A 90 -8.91 0.49 10.29
N THR A 91 -8.76 -0.22 11.40
CA THR A 91 -9.20 -1.61 11.54
C THR A 91 -10.56 -1.66 12.24
N ALA A 92 -11.47 -2.48 11.70
CA ALA A 92 -12.73 -2.76 12.34
C ALA A 92 -12.51 -3.50 13.67
N ALA A 93 -13.19 -3.01 14.67
CA ALA A 93 -13.14 -3.63 15.99
C ALA A 93 -13.80 -5.03 15.98
#